data_e549a9581e74c6493329d2eb62ad4214
#
_entry.id   e549a9581e74c6493329d2eb62ad4214
#
_cell.length_a   1.000
_cell.length_b   1.000
_cell.length_c   1.000
_cell.angle_alpha   90.00
_cell.angle_beta   90.00
_cell.angle_gamma   90.00
#
_symmetry.space_group_name_H-M   'P 1'
#
loop_
_entity.id
_entity.type
_entity.pdbx_description
1 polymer ?
#
loop_
_entity_poly.entity_id
_entity_poly.type
_entity_poly.pdbx_seq_one_letter_code
_entity_poly.pdbx_strand_id
1 'polypeptide(L)' 'IVPSAVEIPDLIVEHFESPSPLNRLGIKGMGEGGAVAPPAAIANAVDAALPGARRPPDRTPLSPQFIWEMLQP' A
#
# COMPACT_ATOMS: atom_id res chain seq x y z
N ILE A 1 -3.94 -9.18 15.81
CA ILE A 1 -3.29 -8.15 16.65
C ILE A 1 -3.21 -6.85 15.85
N VAL A 2 -3.69 -5.77 16.44
CA VAL A 2 -3.60 -4.45 15.84
C VAL A 2 -2.21 -3.87 16.14
N PRO A 3 -1.45 -3.43 15.11
CA PRO A 3 -0.15 -2.83 15.36
C PRO A 3 -0.26 -1.53 16.15
N SER A 4 0.72 -1.28 17.01
CA SER A 4 0.84 -0.04 17.78
C SER A 4 1.70 0.98 17.02
N ALA A 5 1.71 2.22 17.50
CA ALA A 5 2.52 3.27 16.88
C ALA A 5 4.03 2.94 16.86
N VAL A 6 4.49 2.11 17.79
CA VAL A 6 5.91 1.68 17.86
C VAL A 6 6.28 0.81 16.67
N GLU A 7 5.33 0.10 16.09
CA GLU A 7 5.54 -0.84 14.98
C GLU A 7 5.42 -0.16 13.61
N ILE A 8 4.93 1.08 13.57
CA ILE A 8 4.79 1.83 12.33
C ILE A 8 6.11 2.54 12.04
N PRO A 9 6.66 2.39 10.84
CA PRO A 9 7.89 3.09 10.48
C PRO A 9 7.66 4.60 10.33
N ASP A 10 8.74 5.35 10.34
CA ASP A 10 8.67 6.78 10.02
C ASP A 10 8.15 6.97 8.61
N LEU A 11 7.12 7.79 8.48
CA LEU A 11 6.48 8.04 7.20
C LEU A 11 6.99 9.34 6.59
N ILE A 12 7.40 9.27 5.35
CA ILE A 12 7.72 10.45 4.56
C ILE A 12 6.44 10.86 3.83
N VAL A 13 5.91 12.03 4.15
CA VAL A 13 4.68 12.53 3.56
C VAL A 13 5.03 13.58 2.51
N GLU A 14 4.61 13.33 1.29
CA GLU A 14 4.78 14.27 0.18
C GLU A 14 3.44 14.62 -0.43
N HIS A 15 3.34 15.79 -1.06
CA HIS A 15 2.13 16.25 -1.70
C HIS A 15 2.36 16.42 -3.19
N PHE A 16 1.49 15.81 -3.96
CA PHE A 16 1.45 16.01 -5.40
C PHE A 16 0.09 16.63 -5.76
N GLU A 17 0.10 17.91 -6.09
CA GLU A 17 -1.13 18.63 -6.38
C GLU A 17 -1.67 18.26 -7.76
N SER A 18 -2.96 17.96 -7.80
CA SER A 18 -3.68 17.66 -9.02
C SER A 18 -5.08 18.29 -8.92
N PRO A 19 -5.19 19.62 -9.10
CA PRO A 19 -6.45 20.32 -8.88
C PRO A 19 -7.51 19.90 -9.90
N SER A 20 -8.76 19.86 -9.43
CA SER A 20 -9.89 19.63 -10.32
C SER A 20 -10.17 20.88 -11.16
N PRO A 21 -10.38 20.75 -12.47
CA PRO A 21 -10.81 21.88 -13.30
C PRO A 21 -12.29 22.22 -13.13
N LEU A 22 -13.04 21.42 -12.36
CA LEU A 22 -14.50 21.54 -12.24
C LEU A 22 -14.95 22.55 -11.19
N ASN A 23 -14.04 23.08 -10.38
CA ASN A 23 -14.35 24.08 -9.36
C ASN A 23 -13.18 25.04 -9.14
N ARG A 24 -13.49 26.20 -8.54
CA ARG A 24 -12.48 27.26 -8.37
C ARG A 24 -11.36 26.88 -7.40
N LEU A 25 -11.67 26.07 -6.40
CA LEU A 25 -10.69 25.67 -5.37
C LEU A 25 -9.90 24.45 -5.77
N GLY A 26 -10.24 23.78 -6.88
CA GLY A 26 -9.56 22.60 -7.34
C GLY A 26 -9.77 21.37 -6.45
N ILE A 27 -10.80 21.40 -5.59
CA ILE A 27 -11.02 20.33 -4.60
C ILE A 27 -11.59 19.07 -5.23
N LYS A 28 -11.26 17.95 -4.64
CA LYS A 28 -11.71 16.61 -5.02
C LYS A 28 -12.17 15.84 -3.80
N GLY A 29 -13.05 14.85 -4.03
CA GLY A 29 -13.40 13.90 -3.00
C GLY A 29 -12.25 12.95 -2.70
N MET A 30 -12.07 12.56 -1.44
CA MET A 30 -10.98 11.68 -0.98
C MET A 30 -11.43 10.68 0.09
N GLY A 31 -12.74 10.48 0.24
CA GLY A 31 -13.26 9.63 1.30
C GLY A 31 -12.72 8.19 1.28
N GLU A 32 -12.46 7.64 0.10
CA GLU A 32 -11.96 6.27 -0.05
C GLU A 32 -10.47 6.20 -0.40
N GLY A 33 -9.75 7.32 -0.35
CA GLY A 33 -8.35 7.39 -0.80
C GLY A 33 -7.43 6.37 -0.13
N GLY A 34 -7.69 6.04 1.13
CA GLY A 34 -6.91 5.04 1.85
C GLY A 34 -7.12 3.60 1.38
N ALA A 35 -8.14 3.34 0.57
CA ALA A 35 -8.46 2.00 0.08
C ALA A 35 -8.17 1.83 -1.42
N VAL A 36 -7.89 2.91 -2.14
CA VAL A 36 -7.71 2.85 -3.61
C VAL A 36 -6.30 2.38 -3.97
N ALA A 37 -5.27 3.10 -3.57
CA ALA A 37 -3.89 2.80 -3.96
C ALA A 37 -3.09 2.01 -2.92
N PRO A 38 -3.30 2.19 -1.60
CA PRO A 38 -2.45 1.53 -0.60
C PRO A 38 -2.33 0.02 -0.72
N PRO A 39 -3.40 -0.76 -0.95
CA PRO A 39 -3.26 -2.21 -1.09
C PRO A 39 -2.29 -2.61 -2.21
N ALA A 40 -2.41 -2.00 -3.37
CA ALA A 40 -1.52 -2.27 -4.50
C ALA A 40 -0.10 -1.76 -4.24
N ALA A 41 0.04 -0.59 -3.63
CA ALA A 41 1.35 -0.03 -3.28
C ALA A 41 2.10 -0.93 -2.30
N ILE A 42 1.42 -1.44 -1.28
CA ILE A 42 2.01 -2.36 -0.32
C ILE A 42 2.38 -3.69 -1.00
N ALA A 43 1.51 -4.22 -1.84
CA ALA A 43 1.80 -5.45 -2.59
C ALA A 43 3.04 -5.29 -3.47
N ASN A 44 3.16 -4.17 -4.17
CA ASN A 44 4.34 -3.88 -4.99
C ASN A 44 5.61 -3.74 -4.15
N ALA A 45 5.50 -3.13 -2.98
CA ALA A 45 6.64 -2.99 -2.07
C ALA A 45 7.10 -4.35 -1.53
N VAL A 46 6.17 -5.23 -1.18
CA VAL A 46 6.50 -6.60 -0.75
C VAL A 46 7.16 -7.37 -1.89
N ASP A 47 6.63 -7.27 -3.09
CA ASP A 47 7.21 -7.91 -4.27
C ASP A 47 8.67 -7.45 -4.49
N ALA A 48 8.91 -6.15 -4.40
CA ALA A 48 10.25 -5.59 -4.55
C ALA A 48 11.20 -6.02 -3.42
N ALA A 49 10.68 -6.22 -2.21
CA ALA A 49 11.48 -6.63 -1.05
C ALA A 49 11.84 -8.11 -1.06
N LEU A 50 11.13 -8.92 -1.82
CA LEU A 50 11.29 -10.37 -1.83
C LEU A 50 11.60 -10.91 -3.23
N PRO A 51 12.76 -10.54 -3.82
CA PRO A 51 13.07 -10.97 -5.19
C PRO A 51 13.24 -12.48 -5.33
N GLY A 52 13.48 -13.19 -4.22
CA GLY A 52 13.58 -14.65 -4.21
C GLY A 52 12.25 -15.36 -4.04
N ALA A 53 11.14 -14.64 -3.93
CA ALA A 53 9.83 -15.27 -3.79
C ALA A 53 9.47 -16.06 -5.04
N ARG A 54 8.86 -17.21 -4.85
CA ARG A 54 8.47 -18.11 -5.94
C ARG A 54 7.10 -17.80 -6.50
N ARG A 55 6.31 -17.03 -5.76
CA ARG A 55 4.96 -16.60 -6.16
C ARG A 55 4.85 -15.10 -6.01
N PRO A 56 4.09 -14.43 -6.89
CA PRO A 56 3.83 -13.01 -6.73
C PRO A 56 2.79 -12.76 -5.65
N PRO A 57 2.76 -11.55 -5.06
CA PRO A 57 1.71 -11.13 -4.13
C PRO A 57 0.43 -10.79 -4.91
N ASP A 58 -0.29 -11.81 -5.36
CA ASP A 58 -1.44 -11.67 -6.26
C ASP A 58 -2.77 -11.46 -5.56
N ARG A 59 -2.75 -11.31 -4.24
CA ARG A 59 -3.96 -11.14 -3.42
C ARG A 59 -3.65 -10.41 -2.11
N THR A 60 -4.70 -9.90 -1.49
CA THR A 60 -4.65 -9.28 -0.16
C THR A 60 -5.67 -9.97 0.76
N PRO A 61 -5.50 -9.91 2.09
CA PRO A 61 -4.40 -9.26 2.79
C PRO A 61 -3.09 -10.04 2.68
N LEU A 62 -1.97 -9.32 2.76
CA LEU A 62 -0.63 -9.93 2.79
C LEU A 62 -0.30 -10.36 4.21
N SER A 63 -0.95 -11.43 4.66
CA SER A 63 -0.71 -11.99 5.98
C SER A 63 0.68 -12.61 6.08
N PRO A 64 1.25 -12.73 7.30
CA PRO A 64 2.53 -13.44 7.47
C PRO A 64 2.52 -14.84 6.88
N GLN A 65 1.41 -15.56 7.01
CA GLN A 65 1.27 -16.88 6.43
C GLN A 65 1.36 -16.85 4.90
N PHE A 66 0.66 -15.92 4.25
CA PHE A 66 0.70 -15.81 2.80
C PHE A 66 2.10 -15.46 2.30
N ILE A 67 2.79 -14.52 2.98
CA ILE A 67 4.16 -14.17 2.63
C ILE A 67 5.08 -15.38 2.78
N TRP A 68 4.91 -16.16 3.85
CA TRP A 68 5.66 -17.38 4.03
C TRP A 68 5.45 -18.37 2.88
N GLU A 69 4.19 -18.54 2.45
CA GLU A 69 3.85 -19.40 1.33
C GLU A 69 4.48 -18.94 0.01
N MET A 70 4.57 -17.62 -0.21
CA MET A 70 5.23 -17.06 -1.39
C MET A 70 6.71 -17.44 -1.48
N LEU A 71 7.35 -17.68 -0.36
CA LEU A 71 8.77 -18.01 -0.27
C LEU A 71 9.04 -19.51 -0.39
N GLN A 72 8.01 -20.34 -0.34
CA GLN A 72 8.17 -21.81 -0.43
C GLN A 72 8.32 -22.28 -1.89
N PRO A 73 9.05 -23.38 -2.11
CA PRO A 73 9.19 -23.95 -3.45
C PRO A 73 7.87 -24.43 -4.07
#